data_3fd24cc10093ae32c0650c809ea78364
#
_entry.id   3fd24cc10093ae32c0650c809ea78364
#
_cell.length_a   1.000
_cell.length_b   1.000
_cell.length_c   1.000
_cell.angle_alpha   90.00
_cell.angle_beta   90.00
_cell.angle_gamma   90.00
#
_symmetry.space_group_name_H-M   'P 1'
#
loop_
_entity.id
_entity.type
_entity.pdbx_description
1 polymer ?
#
loop_
_entity_poly.entity_id
_entity_poly.type
_entity_poly.pdbx_seq_one_letter_code
_entity_poly.pdbx_strand_id
1 'polypeptide(L)'
;MARSLHPLFQVLATASTEAALRDQFMDGVSEYMGVQRWGIYLLNDENCLASFDVVGVSDAFVERYEQIGKAVDPVLQYVLETHAPAHEELVLPTGMWKQSELYQRCCAEYDHEHIMTGPIVGNGQLTFPTSYAT
;
A
#
# COMPACT_ATOMS: atom_id res chain seq x y z
N MET A 1 15.04 -2.58 18.53
CA MET A 1 16.17 -3.08 17.73
C MET A 1 15.82 -3.00 16.25
N ALA A 2 16.64 -2.36 15.47
CA ALA A 2 16.40 -2.24 14.03
C ALA A 2 16.65 -3.59 13.34
N ARG A 3 15.75 -4.02 12.47
CA ARG A 3 15.93 -5.22 11.67
C ARG A 3 16.78 -4.88 10.43
N SER A 4 17.64 -5.80 10.03
CA SER A 4 18.41 -5.64 8.81
C SER A 4 17.56 -5.96 7.58
N LEU A 5 17.69 -5.15 6.53
CA LEU A 5 17.08 -5.41 5.22
C LEU A 5 17.93 -6.32 4.34
N HIS A 6 19.15 -6.65 4.78
CA HIS A 6 20.09 -7.42 3.96
C HIS A 6 19.55 -8.79 3.51
N PRO A 7 18.92 -9.60 4.40
CA PRO A 7 18.34 -10.87 3.95
C PRO A 7 17.26 -10.69 2.88
N LEU A 8 16.44 -9.64 2.99
CA LEU A 8 15.42 -9.34 1.98
C LEU A 8 16.07 -9.03 0.63
N PHE A 9 17.11 -8.19 0.60
CA PHE A 9 17.81 -7.87 -0.64
C PHE A 9 18.44 -9.10 -1.28
N GLN A 10 19.02 -10.00 -0.47
CA GLN A 10 19.59 -11.25 -0.98
C GLN A 10 18.54 -12.13 -1.64
N VAL A 11 17.39 -12.29 -1.02
CA VAL A 11 16.28 -13.08 -1.56
C VAL A 11 15.77 -12.47 -2.86
N LEU A 12 15.58 -11.15 -2.90
CA LEU A 12 15.10 -10.45 -4.09
C LEU A 12 16.10 -10.58 -5.25
N ALA A 13 17.39 -10.54 -4.96
CA ALA A 13 18.43 -10.65 -5.98
C ALA A 13 18.48 -12.04 -6.64
N THR A 14 17.96 -13.08 -5.98
CA THR A 14 17.94 -14.45 -6.50
C THR A 14 16.63 -14.85 -7.15
N ALA A 15 15.63 -13.96 -7.17
CA ALA A 15 14.34 -14.26 -7.79
C ALA A 15 14.51 -14.46 -9.30
N SER A 16 13.95 -15.55 -9.83
CA SER A 16 14.11 -15.93 -11.23
C SER A 16 12.97 -15.47 -12.13
N THR A 17 11.85 -15.05 -11.56
CA THR A 17 10.69 -14.58 -12.30
C THR A 17 10.11 -13.34 -11.63
N GLU A 18 9.33 -12.58 -12.40
CA GLU A 18 8.61 -11.41 -11.84
C GLU A 18 7.65 -11.83 -10.73
N ALA A 19 6.91 -12.93 -10.92
CA ALA A 19 5.99 -13.43 -9.91
C ALA A 19 6.72 -13.81 -8.63
N ALA A 20 7.85 -14.52 -8.73
CA ALA A 20 8.66 -14.87 -7.56
C ALA A 20 9.23 -13.63 -6.88
N LEU A 21 9.71 -12.64 -7.65
CA LEU A 21 10.21 -11.39 -7.11
C LEU A 21 9.13 -10.65 -6.31
N ARG A 22 7.93 -10.56 -6.87
CA ARG A 22 6.80 -9.90 -6.23
C ARG A 22 6.41 -10.59 -4.93
N ASP A 23 6.25 -11.92 -4.96
CA ASP A 23 5.90 -12.70 -3.78
C ASP A 23 6.94 -12.57 -2.67
N GLN A 24 8.21 -12.67 -3.02
CA GLN A 24 9.31 -12.55 -2.06
C GLN A 24 9.41 -11.14 -1.48
N PHE A 25 9.18 -10.12 -2.29
CA PHE A 25 9.12 -8.74 -1.81
C PHE A 25 7.98 -8.57 -0.82
N MET A 26 6.79 -9.08 -1.17
CA MET A 26 5.61 -8.99 -0.31
C MET A 26 5.84 -9.68 1.04
N ASP A 27 6.33 -10.91 1.02
CA ASP A 27 6.61 -11.66 2.24
C ASP A 27 7.68 -10.97 3.09
N GLY A 28 8.74 -10.51 2.47
CA GLY A 28 9.86 -9.88 3.17
C GLY A 28 9.49 -8.54 3.81
N VAL A 29 8.74 -7.72 3.11
CA VAL A 29 8.29 -6.43 3.64
C VAL A 29 7.29 -6.64 4.78
N SER A 30 6.35 -7.58 4.61
CA SER A 30 5.40 -7.93 5.66
C SER A 30 6.12 -8.38 6.94
N GLU A 31 7.11 -9.25 6.81
CA GLU A 31 7.91 -9.71 7.94
C GLU A 31 8.71 -8.58 8.57
N TYR A 32 9.38 -7.75 7.75
CA TYR A 32 10.20 -6.66 8.24
C TYR A 32 9.37 -5.62 9.00
N MET A 33 8.20 -5.25 8.47
CA MET A 33 7.34 -4.22 9.05
C MET A 33 6.37 -4.76 10.10
N GLY A 34 6.21 -6.08 10.18
CA GLY A 34 5.25 -6.68 11.10
C GLY A 34 3.80 -6.44 10.73
N VAL A 35 3.50 -6.17 9.47
CA VAL A 35 2.13 -5.94 8.99
C VAL A 35 1.54 -7.22 8.42
N GLN A 36 0.23 -7.39 8.61
CA GLN A 36 -0.48 -8.60 8.18
C GLN A 36 -1.33 -8.40 6.94
N ARG A 37 -1.60 -7.15 6.59
CA ARG A 37 -2.48 -6.77 5.48
C ARG A 37 -1.75 -5.78 4.62
N TRP A 38 -1.55 -6.13 3.36
CA TRP A 38 -0.83 -5.24 2.46
C TRP A 38 -1.01 -5.66 1.01
N GLY A 39 -0.59 -4.81 0.11
CA GLY A 39 -0.71 -5.09 -1.29
C GLY A 39 0.23 -4.27 -2.15
N ILE A 40 0.41 -4.71 -3.37
CA ILE A 40 1.08 -3.96 -4.43
C ILE A 40 0.01 -3.62 -5.46
N TYR A 41 -0.11 -2.34 -5.77
CA TYR A 41 -1.09 -1.83 -6.73
C TYR A 41 -0.34 -1.18 -7.89
N LEU A 42 -0.61 -1.66 -9.09
CA LEU A 42 -0.05 -1.09 -10.30
C LEU A 42 -1.09 -0.19 -10.95
N LEU A 43 -0.75 1.06 -11.15
CA LEU A 43 -1.63 2.04 -11.80
C LEU A 43 -1.17 2.29 -13.23
N ASN A 44 -2.13 2.51 -14.12
CA ASN A 44 -1.82 2.95 -15.48
C ASN A 44 -1.59 4.47 -15.54
N ASP A 45 -1.36 5.01 -16.73
CA ASP A 45 -1.07 6.43 -16.92
C ASP A 45 -2.20 7.36 -16.47
N GLU A 46 -3.43 6.84 -16.38
CA GLU A 46 -4.60 7.59 -15.91
C GLU A 46 -4.85 7.41 -14.42
N ASN A 47 -3.91 6.80 -13.69
CA ASN A 47 -4.01 6.47 -12.27
C ASN A 47 -5.16 5.50 -11.95
N CYS A 48 -5.57 4.72 -12.93
CA CYS A 48 -6.53 3.64 -12.74
C CYS A 48 -5.79 2.35 -12.42
N LEU A 49 -6.44 1.49 -11.63
CA LEU A 49 -5.86 0.21 -11.22
C LEU A 49 -5.71 -0.72 -12.42
N ALA A 50 -4.47 -1.04 -12.79
CA ALA A 50 -4.17 -1.98 -13.86
C ALA A 50 -4.05 -3.41 -13.33
N SER A 51 -3.43 -3.59 -12.16
CA SER A 51 -3.35 -4.89 -11.50
C SER A 51 -3.07 -4.70 -10.01
N PHE A 52 -3.34 -5.73 -9.23
CA PHE A 52 -3.03 -5.71 -7.81
C PHE A 52 -2.74 -7.13 -7.31
N ASP A 53 -1.89 -7.19 -6.28
CA ASP A 53 -1.67 -8.39 -5.47
C ASP A 53 -1.81 -7.99 -4.01
N VAL A 54 -2.70 -8.68 -3.28
CA VAL A 54 -2.99 -8.34 -1.89
C VAL A 54 -2.89 -9.57 -1.01
N VAL A 55 -2.51 -9.36 0.26
CA VAL A 55 -2.47 -10.38 1.30
C VAL A 55 -3.26 -9.85 2.50
N GLY A 56 -4.19 -10.64 2.99
CA GLY A 56 -5.00 -10.28 4.15
C GLY A 56 -6.04 -9.19 3.87
N VAL A 57 -6.24 -8.83 2.61
CA VAL A 57 -7.19 -7.80 2.18
C VAL A 57 -8.27 -8.46 1.34
N SER A 58 -9.53 -8.21 1.66
CA SER A 58 -10.64 -8.83 0.94
C SER A 58 -10.86 -8.21 -0.44
N ASP A 59 -11.39 -9.01 -1.37
CA ASP A 59 -11.78 -8.52 -2.69
C ASP A 59 -12.85 -7.42 -2.58
N ALA A 60 -13.76 -7.54 -1.63
CA ALA A 60 -14.78 -6.52 -1.39
C ALA A 60 -14.18 -5.17 -0.99
N PHE A 61 -13.13 -5.18 -0.16
CA PHE A 61 -12.43 -3.94 0.19
C PHE A 61 -11.75 -3.32 -1.04
N VAL A 62 -11.04 -4.12 -1.83
CA VAL A 62 -10.36 -3.62 -3.03
C VAL A 62 -11.36 -3.00 -3.99
N GLU A 63 -12.49 -3.66 -4.20
CA GLU A 63 -13.55 -3.13 -5.06
C GLU A 63 -14.10 -1.81 -4.53
N ARG A 64 -14.39 -1.73 -3.24
CA ARG A 64 -14.89 -0.50 -2.62
C ARG A 64 -13.87 0.63 -2.70
N TYR A 65 -12.61 0.30 -2.44
CA TYR A 65 -11.53 1.28 -2.55
C TYR A 65 -11.42 1.83 -3.98
N GLU A 66 -11.50 0.98 -4.99
CA GLU A 66 -11.45 1.41 -6.39
C GLU A 66 -12.66 2.28 -6.74
N GLN A 67 -13.84 1.93 -6.23
CA GLN A 67 -15.07 2.66 -6.55
C GLN A 67 -15.16 4.01 -5.85
N ILE A 68 -14.83 4.08 -4.56
CA ILE A 68 -15.04 5.30 -3.76
C ILE A 68 -13.81 5.74 -2.96
N GLY A 69 -12.99 4.79 -2.46
CA GLY A 69 -11.91 5.12 -1.55
C GLY A 69 -10.77 5.88 -2.21
N LYS A 70 -10.37 5.47 -3.39
CA LYS A 70 -9.23 6.06 -4.09
C LYS A 70 -9.42 7.55 -4.35
N ALA A 71 -10.63 7.97 -4.69
CA ALA A 71 -10.94 9.37 -5.00
C ALA A 71 -10.85 10.27 -3.76
N VAL A 72 -10.99 9.71 -2.57
CA VAL A 72 -10.97 10.45 -1.29
C VAL A 72 -9.80 10.06 -0.40
N ASP A 73 -8.80 9.37 -0.94
CA ASP A 73 -7.64 8.90 -0.18
C ASP A 73 -6.58 10.00 -0.11
N PRO A 74 -6.43 10.66 1.05
CA PRO A 74 -5.45 11.74 1.19
C PRO A 74 -4.01 11.21 1.19
N VAL A 75 -3.79 9.97 1.62
CA VAL A 75 -2.45 9.36 1.61
C VAL A 75 -2.00 9.10 0.19
N LEU A 76 -2.84 8.48 -0.63
CA LEU A 76 -2.53 8.26 -2.04
C LEU A 76 -2.29 9.59 -2.78
N GLN A 77 -3.13 10.59 -2.53
CA GLN A 77 -2.98 11.91 -3.13
C GLN A 77 -1.60 12.50 -2.83
N TYR A 78 -1.20 12.46 -1.57
CA TYR A 78 0.10 12.95 -1.15
C TYR A 78 1.24 12.19 -1.84
N VAL A 79 1.15 10.87 -1.90
CA VAL A 79 2.17 10.02 -2.54
C VAL A 79 2.28 10.32 -4.04
N LEU A 80 1.14 10.50 -4.72
CA LEU A 80 1.13 10.85 -6.14
C LEU A 80 1.77 12.22 -6.39
N GLU A 81 1.56 13.18 -5.52
CA GLU A 81 2.10 14.53 -5.67
C GLU A 81 3.58 14.63 -5.31
N THR A 82 4.00 13.94 -4.27
CA THR A 82 5.36 14.10 -3.71
C THR A 82 6.32 12.99 -4.11
N HIS A 83 5.84 11.84 -4.56
CA HIS A 83 6.62 10.62 -4.78
C HIS A 83 7.38 10.17 -3.53
N ALA A 84 6.78 10.40 -2.35
CA ALA A 84 7.34 10.03 -1.06
C ALA A 84 6.35 9.14 -0.29
N PRO A 85 6.81 8.21 0.54
CA PRO A 85 5.91 7.39 1.34
C PRO A 85 5.18 8.24 2.38
N ALA A 86 3.98 7.81 2.74
CA ALA A 86 3.16 8.54 3.69
C ALA A 86 2.21 7.61 4.44
N HIS A 87 1.77 8.04 5.59
CA HIS A 87 0.70 7.43 6.37
C HIS A 87 -0.30 8.51 6.81
N GLU A 88 -1.43 8.07 7.35
CA GLU A 88 -2.54 8.98 7.64
C GLU A 88 -2.19 10.12 8.59
N GLU A 89 -1.35 9.86 9.59
CA GLU A 89 -0.99 10.91 10.57
C GLU A 89 0.01 11.90 10.02
N LEU A 90 0.71 11.57 8.94
CA LEU A 90 1.60 12.50 8.26
C LEU A 90 0.82 13.52 7.43
N VAL A 91 -0.23 13.07 6.75
CA VAL A 91 -0.96 13.90 5.77
C VAL A 91 -2.18 14.59 6.35
N LEU A 92 -2.71 14.11 7.47
CA LEU A 92 -3.89 14.69 8.12
C LEU A 92 -3.53 15.25 9.50
N PRO A 93 -4.21 16.31 9.94
CA PRO A 93 -4.06 16.78 11.32
C PRO A 93 -4.40 15.69 12.33
N THR A 94 -3.79 15.76 13.51
CA THR A 94 -4.02 14.81 14.59
C THR A 94 -5.53 14.66 14.89
N GLY A 95 -5.98 13.40 14.95
CA GLY A 95 -7.38 13.08 15.25
C GLY A 95 -8.33 13.18 14.07
N MET A 96 -7.86 13.58 12.89
CA MET A 96 -8.74 13.76 11.72
C MET A 96 -8.88 12.49 10.87
N TRP A 97 -8.03 11.51 11.05
CA TRP A 97 -8.07 10.29 10.22
C TRP A 97 -9.41 9.57 10.34
N LYS A 98 -9.89 9.33 11.56
CA LYS A 98 -11.14 8.60 11.76
C LYS A 98 -12.38 9.40 11.35
N GLN A 99 -12.23 10.69 11.10
CA GLN A 99 -13.29 11.54 10.57
C GLN A 99 -13.22 11.68 9.05
N SER A 100 -12.16 11.15 8.42
CA SER A 100 -11.99 11.24 6.96
C SER A 100 -13.00 10.35 6.23
N GLU A 101 -13.33 10.75 5.01
CA GLU A 101 -14.22 9.94 4.16
C GLU A 101 -13.64 8.56 3.87
N LEU A 102 -12.34 8.48 3.62
CA LEU A 102 -11.71 7.18 3.35
C LEU A 102 -11.91 6.22 4.52
N TYR A 103 -11.65 6.68 5.75
CA TYR A 103 -11.82 5.82 6.91
C TYR A 103 -13.29 5.41 7.09
N GLN A 104 -14.20 6.37 7.09
CA GLN A 104 -15.60 6.12 7.40
C GLN A 104 -16.32 5.31 6.33
N ARG A 105 -16.02 5.55 5.06
CA ARG A 105 -16.72 4.93 3.95
C ARG A 105 -16.05 3.67 3.43
N CYS A 106 -14.78 3.47 3.73
CA CYS A 106 -14.01 2.38 3.14
C CYS A 106 -13.29 1.54 4.20
N CYS A 107 -12.47 2.14 5.07
CA CYS A 107 -11.56 1.39 5.94
C CYS A 107 -12.22 0.80 7.19
N ALA A 108 -13.13 1.53 7.84
CA ALA A 108 -13.70 1.14 9.13
C ALA A 108 -14.43 -0.20 9.08
N GLU A 109 -15.19 -0.43 8.01
CA GLU A 109 -15.97 -1.66 7.83
C GLU A 109 -15.09 -2.90 7.72
N TYR A 110 -13.85 -2.74 7.29
CA TYR A 110 -12.90 -3.83 7.08
C TYR A 110 -11.79 -3.90 8.12
N ASP A 111 -11.94 -3.16 9.22
CA ASP A 111 -10.96 -3.11 10.31
C ASP A 111 -9.58 -2.61 9.89
N HIS A 112 -9.53 -1.76 8.87
CA HIS A 112 -8.32 -1.07 8.47
C HIS A 112 -8.21 0.24 9.26
N GLU A 113 -7.53 0.19 10.40
CA GLU A 113 -7.42 1.36 11.28
C GLU A 113 -6.30 2.32 10.89
N HIS A 114 -5.31 1.83 10.17
CA HIS A 114 -4.17 2.63 9.71
C HIS A 114 -3.84 2.29 8.27
N ILE A 115 -3.32 3.25 7.54
CA ILE A 115 -2.89 3.06 6.15
C ILE A 115 -1.53 3.71 5.95
N MET A 116 -0.65 3.00 5.24
CA MET A 116 0.64 3.52 4.82
C MET A 116 0.86 3.14 3.36
N THR A 117 1.29 4.08 2.56
CA THR A 117 1.52 3.88 1.13
C THR A 117 2.88 4.42 0.75
N GLY A 118 3.60 3.68 -0.07
CA GLY A 118 4.87 4.12 -0.64
C GLY A 118 4.86 3.99 -2.15
N PRO A 119 5.59 4.85 -2.86
CA PRO A 119 5.70 4.77 -4.31
C PRO A 119 6.89 3.91 -4.71
N ILE A 120 6.73 3.17 -5.81
CA ILE A 120 7.85 2.59 -6.55
C ILE A 120 7.74 3.13 -7.97
N VAL A 121 8.76 3.84 -8.42
CA VAL A 121 8.78 4.44 -9.74
C VAL A 121 9.74 3.66 -10.62
N GLY A 122 9.27 3.18 -11.76
CA GLY A 122 10.10 2.47 -12.73
C GLY A 122 9.46 2.52 -14.11
N ASN A 123 10.27 2.77 -15.14
CA ASN A 123 9.83 2.81 -16.54
C ASN A 123 8.61 3.71 -16.78
N GLY A 124 8.52 4.83 -16.05
CA GLY A 124 7.41 5.77 -16.19
C GLY A 124 6.10 5.33 -15.54
N GLN A 125 6.09 4.20 -14.85
CA GLN A 125 4.92 3.70 -14.11
C GLN A 125 5.14 3.79 -12.62
N LEU A 126 4.07 4.08 -11.90
CA LEU A 126 4.07 4.09 -10.44
C LEU A 126 3.46 2.79 -9.91
N THR A 127 4.15 2.16 -8.97
CA THR A 127 3.65 1.02 -8.23
C THR A 127 3.57 1.42 -6.76
N PHE A 128 2.48 1.05 -6.10
CA PHE A 128 2.24 1.44 -4.72
C PHE A 128 2.11 0.22 -3.84
N PRO A 129 3.16 -0.15 -3.08
CA PRO A 129 2.94 -1.01 -1.94
C PRO A 129 2.16 -0.23 -0.89
N THR A 130 1.05 -0.79 -0.46
CA THR A 130 0.19 -0.19 0.57
C THR A 130 0.00 -1.22 1.67
N SER A 131 0.23 -0.81 2.90
CA SER A 131 -0.04 -1.64 4.07
C SER A 131 -1.20 -1.08 4.86
N TYR A 132 -1.99 -1.98 5.42
CA TYR A 132 -3.12 -1.64 6.28
C TYR A 132 -2.89 -2.33 7.62
N ALA A 133 -3.12 -1.61 8.70
CA ALA A 133 -2.96 -2.15 10.05
C ALA A 133 -4.23 -1.95 10.86
N THR A 134 -4.44 -2.84 11.79
CA THR A 134 -5.49 -2.71 12.80
C THR A 134 -4.95 -2.06 14.07
#